data_36417307158776c133a9dd554c7d381f
#
_entry.id   36417307158776c133a9dd554c7d381f
#
_cell.length_a   1.000
_cell.length_b   1.000
_cell.length_c   1.000
_cell.angle_alpha   90.00
_cell.angle_beta   90.00
_cell.angle_gamma   90.00
#
_symmetry.space_group_name_H-M   'P 1'
#
loop_
_entity.id
_entity.type
_entity.pdbx_description
1 polymer ?
#
loop_
_entity_poly.entity_id
_entity_poly.type
_entity_poly.pdbx_seq_one_letter_code
_entity_poly.pdbx_strand_id
1 'polypeptide(L)'
;PPTRVVATWREVAAAAGERRCVVKSAGGPGRGVSIVVGTAEELRVERGLDPPFLVQDYVVAGEVDHKLYLVGDQVRGLLKPSPLAVGHTTEGAPFTPAPELVDLARQVRARLDLDFLGVDVLVSESGPVVVDVNDFPGYRGMPDVPELVADHLLARAAA
;
A
#
# COMPACT_ATOMS: atom_id res chain seq x y z
N PRO A 1 -2.11 -9.82 0.80
CA PRO A 1 -1.94 -11.03 -0.01
C PRO A 1 -0.68 -11.79 0.41
N PRO A 2 -0.57 -13.09 0.09
CA PRO A 2 0.68 -13.83 0.26
C PRO A 2 1.85 -13.09 -0.39
N THR A 3 2.94 -12.93 0.36
CA THR A 3 4.11 -12.15 -0.06
C THR A 3 5.38 -12.95 0.19
N ARG A 4 6.32 -12.89 -0.76
CA ARG A 4 7.66 -13.48 -0.65
C ARG A 4 8.72 -12.42 -0.91
N VAL A 5 9.82 -12.50 -0.18
CA VAL A 5 11.02 -11.66 -0.42
C VAL A 5 12.03 -12.52 -1.17
N VAL A 6 12.54 -11.99 -2.28
CA VAL A 6 13.54 -12.67 -3.13
C VAL A 6 14.59 -11.68 -3.62
N ALA A 7 15.78 -12.18 -3.99
CA ALA A 7 16.94 -11.35 -4.32
C ALA A 7 17.17 -11.19 -5.83
N THR A 8 16.65 -12.07 -6.66
CA THR A 8 16.93 -12.10 -8.10
C THR A 8 15.66 -12.20 -8.94
N TRP A 9 15.71 -11.72 -10.19
CA TRP A 9 14.60 -11.88 -11.13
C TRP A 9 14.27 -13.33 -11.46
N ARG A 10 15.25 -14.23 -11.41
CA ARG A 10 15.01 -15.67 -11.57
C ARG A 10 14.13 -16.20 -10.42
N GLU A 11 14.39 -15.76 -9.21
CA GLU A 11 13.58 -16.13 -8.04
C GLU A 11 12.19 -15.47 -8.08
N VAL A 12 12.06 -14.25 -8.63
CA VAL A 12 10.76 -13.62 -8.88
C VAL A 12 9.92 -14.51 -9.79
N ALA A 13 10.44 -14.94 -10.93
CA ALA A 13 9.72 -15.82 -11.85
C ALA A 13 9.36 -17.17 -11.20
N ALA A 14 10.27 -17.75 -10.41
CA ALA A 14 10.00 -18.99 -9.67
C ALA A 14 8.93 -18.79 -8.58
N ALA A 15 8.93 -17.66 -7.88
CA ALA A 15 7.94 -17.33 -6.85
C ALA A 15 6.55 -17.08 -7.44
N ALA A 16 6.46 -16.46 -8.63
CA ALA A 16 5.21 -16.24 -9.34
C ALA A 16 4.56 -17.56 -9.79
N GLY A 17 5.35 -18.52 -10.29
CA GLY A 17 4.83 -19.77 -10.84
C GLY A 17 3.86 -19.49 -12.00
N GLU A 18 2.68 -20.11 -11.97
CA GLU A 18 1.61 -19.89 -12.96
C GLU A 18 0.68 -18.70 -12.63
N ARG A 19 0.88 -18.08 -11.47
CA ARG A 19 0.00 -17.01 -10.99
C ARG A 19 0.45 -15.65 -11.51
N ARG A 20 -0.49 -14.76 -11.69
CA ARG A 20 -0.22 -13.34 -11.87
C ARG A 20 0.21 -12.74 -10.53
N CYS A 21 1.31 -12.01 -10.51
CA CYS A 21 1.88 -11.41 -9.31
C CYS A 21 2.17 -9.93 -9.50
N VAL A 22 2.22 -9.23 -8.37
CA VAL A 22 2.73 -7.86 -8.25
C VAL A 22 4.14 -7.95 -7.68
N VAL A 23 5.09 -7.24 -8.30
CA VAL A 23 6.48 -7.17 -7.85
C VAL A 23 6.83 -5.74 -7.52
N LYS A 24 7.41 -5.53 -6.34
CA LYS A 24 7.87 -4.22 -5.84
C LYS A 24 9.33 -4.35 -5.37
N SER A 25 10.10 -3.26 -5.41
CA SER A 25 11.37 -3.17 -4.67
C SER A 25 11.08 -3.04 -3.18
N ALA A 26 11.73 -3.82 -2.33
CA ALA A 26 11.57 -3.71 -0.87
C ALA A 26 12.17 -2.40 -0.30
N GLY A 27 13.12 -1.78 -0.99
CA GLY A 27 13.73 -0.49 -0.65
C GLY A 27 12.97 0.74 -1.20
N GLY A 28 11.75 0.55 -1.74
CA GLY A 28 10.98 1.62 -2.37
C GLY A 28 11.28 1.78 -3.87
N PRO A 29 10.71 2.80 -4.52
CA PRO A 29 10.84 2.99 -5.96
C PRO A 29 12.29 3.34 -6.33
N GLY A 30 12.99 2.40 -6.98
CA GLY A 30 14.27 2.62 -7.62
C GLY A 30 14.08 3.41 -8.92
N ARG A 31 14.83 3.25 -9.92
CA ARG A 31 14.82 3.84 -11.30
C ARG A 31 13.48 4.38 -11.86
N GLY A 32 12.58 4.91 -11.00
CA GLY A 32 11.28 5.48 -11.37
C GLY A 32 10.17 4.45 -11.59
N VAL A 33 10.47 3.16 -11.54
CA VAL A 33 9.46 2.08 -11.56
C VAL A 33 9.17 1.69 -10.11
N SER A 34 7.89 1.73 -9.72
CA SER A 34 7.48 1.38 -8.36
C SER A 34 6.89 -0.02 -8.27
N ILE A 35 6.32 -0.51 -9.36
CA ILE A 35 5.56 -1.75 -9.38
C ILE A 35 5.57 -2.38 -10.79
N VAL A 36 5.67 -3.69 -10.85
CA VAL A 36 5.53 -4.48 -12.08
C VAL A 36 4.52 -5.58 -11.83
N VAL A 37 3.68 -5.87 -12.81
CA VAL A 37 2.67 -6.94 -12.75
C VAL A 37 2.88 -7.90 -13.89
N GLY A 38 2.80 -9.20 -13.62
CA GLY A 38 2.94 -10.21 -14.65
C GLY A 38 2.86 -11.65 -14.14
N THR A 39 2.86 -12.57 -15.08
CA THR A 39 3.08 -14.00 -14.88
C THR A 39 4.59 -14.32 -14.83
N ALA A 40 4.97 -15.54 -14.46
CA ALA A 40 6.37 -15.93 -14.44
C ALA A 40 7.08 -15.73 -15.80
N GLU A 41 6.38 -15.91 -16.92
CA GLU A 41 6.92 -15.70 -18.25
C GLU A 41 7.21 -14.21 -18.53
N GLU A 42 6.24 -13.35 -18.21
CA GLU A 42 6.35 -11.90 -18.37
C GLU A 42 7.41 -11.28 -17.45
N LEU A 43 7.65 -11.92 -16.29
CA LEU A 43 8.59 -11.47 -15.25
C LEU A 43 10.02 -12.03 -15.40
N ARG A 44 10.32 -12.77 -16.47
CA ARG A 44 11.68 -13.29 -16.75
C ARG A 44 12.67 -12.23 -17.20
N VAL A 45 12.17 -11.09 -17.64
CA VAL A 45 13.00 -9.95 -18.11
C VAL A 45 13.03 -8.87 -17.02
N GLU A 46 14.21 -8.34 -16.72
CA GLU A 46 14.37 -7.23 -15.78
C GLU A 46 13.47 -6.04 -16.15
N ARG A 47 12.79 -5.47 -15.16
CA ARG A 47 11.77 -4.43 -15.33
C ARG A 47 12.12 -3.09 -14.67
N GLY A 48 13.39 -2.85 -14.34
CA GLY A 48 13.83 -1.58 -13.75
C GLY A 48 13.55 -1.43 -12.25
N LEU A 49 13.16 -2.52 -11.56
CA LEU A 49 13.12 -2.57 -10.11
C LEU A 49 14.49 -2.99 -9.55
N ASP A 50 14.82 -2.51 -8.37
CA ASP A 50 16.05 -2.89 -7.65
C ASP A 50 15.74 -3.94 -6.56
N PRO A 51 16.63 -4.95 -6.37
CA PRO A 51 16.47 -5.94 -5.32
C PRO A 51 16.70 -5.35 -3.91
N PRO A 52 16.24 -6.01 -2.84
CA PRO A 52 15.42 -7.22 -2.86
C PRO A 52 13.99 -6.94 -3.33
N PHE A 53 13.33 -7.96 -3.86
CA PHE A 53 11.97 -7.84 -4.41
C PHE A 53 10.93 -8.43 -3.47
N LEU A 54 9.78 -7.76 -3.37
CA LEU A 54 8.55 -8.28 -2.80
C LEU A 54 7.69 -8.85 -3.94
N VAL A 55 7.42 -10.14 -3.92
CA VAL A 55 6.52 -10.80 -4.87
C VAL A 55 5.22 -11.11 -4.15
N GLN A 56 4.15 -10.44 -4.54
CA GLN A 56 2.82 -10.54 -3.95
C GLN A 56 1.84 -11.19 -4.94
N ASP A 57 0.94 -12.02 -4.46
CA ASP A 57 -0.16 -12.51 -5.29
C ASP A 57 -1.01 -11.33 -5.76
N TYR A 58 -1.36 -11.32 -7.05
CA TYR A 58 -2.22 -10.28 -7.62
C TYR A 58 -3.63 -10.36 -7.03
N VAL A 59 -4.12 -9.24 -6.53
CA VAL A 59 -5.49 -9.12 -6.02
C VAL A 59 -6.36 -8.53 -7.11
N VAL A 60 -7.39 -9.28 -7.51
CA VAL A 60 -8.41 -8.78 -8.43
C VAL A 60 -9.33 -7.85 -7.63
N ALA A 61 -9.31 -6.58 -7.96
CA ALA A 61 -10.12 -5.53 -7.33
C ALA A 61 -10.49 -4.47 -8.38
N GLY A 62 -11.27 -3.48 -7.98
CA GLY A 62 -11.58 -2.34 -8.83
C GLY A 62 -10.36 -1.47 -9.15
N GLU A 63 -10.57 -0.43 -9.97
CA GLU A 63 -9.52 0.49 -10.42
C GLU A 63 -9.17 1.57 -9.37
N VAL A 64 -9.62 1.42 -8.14
CA VAL A 64 -9.49 2.41 -7.05
C VAL A 64 -8.82 1.79 -5.84
N ASP A 65 -7.74 2.42 -5.39
CA ASP A 65 -7.08 2.11 -4.13
C ASP A 65 -7.67 2.94 -2.99
N HIS A 66 -7.99 2.29 -1.87
CA HIS A 66 -8.42 2.94 -0.64
C HIS A 66 -7.20 3.18 0.24
N LYS A 67 -6.76 4.43 0.35
CA LYS A 67 -5.67 4.81 1.24
C LYS A 67 -6.24 5.25 2.58
N LEU A 68 -5.87 4.54 3.63
CA LEU A 68 -6.28 4.84 5.00
C LEU A 68 -5.10 5.43 5.74
N TYR A 69 -5.25 6.65 6.21
CA TYR A 69 -4.24 7.37 6.99
C TYR A 69 -4.62 7.37 8.46
N LEU A 70 -3.68 6.99 9.31
CA LEU A 70 -3.87 6.98 10.75
C LEU A 70 -2.95 7.99 11.43
N VAL A 71 -3.51 8.69 12.41
CA VAL A 71 -2.82 9.53 13.38
C VAL A 71 -3.40 9.17 14.75
N GLY A 72 -2.64 8.43 15.54
CA GLY A 72 -3.20 7.78 16.72
C GLY A 72 -4.40 6.92 16.37
N ASP A 73 -5.56 7.18 16.98
CA ASP A 73 -6.81 6.46 16.71
C ASP A 73 -7.67 7.09 15.62
N GLN A 74 -7.26 8.24 15.09
CA GLN A 74 -7.97 8.92 14.02
C GLN A 74 -7.66 8.28 12.67
N VAL A 75 -8.70 7.94 11.91
CA VAL A 75 -8.56 7.38 10.56
C VAL A 75 -9.15 8.34 9.53
N ARG A 76 -8.42 8.56 8.46
CA ARG A 76 -8.84 9.35 7.28
C ARG A 76 -8.74 8.50 6.04
N GLY A 77 -9.65 8.68 5.10
CA GLY A 77 -9.68 7.95 3.84
C GLY A 77 -9.43 8.83 2.63
N LEU A 78 -8.64 8.32 1.69
CA LEU A 78 -8.41 8.92 0.38
C LEU A 78 -8.58 7.84 -0.69
N LEU A 79 -9.51 8.04 -1.62
CA LEU A 79 -9.61 7.22 -2.83
C LEU A 79 -8.59 7.70 -3.84
N LYS A 80 -7.82 6.79 -4.41
CA LYS A 80 -6.93 7.09 -5.54
C LYS A 80 -7.15 6.10 -6.67
N PRO A 81 -7.00 6.50 -7.93
CA PRO A 81 -6.88 5.54 -9.00
C PRO A 81 -5.73 4.58 -8.72
N SER A 82 -5.95 3.30 -8.98
CA SER A 82 -4.89 2.31 -8.83
C SER A 82 -3.69 2.66 -9.71
N PRO A 83 -2.45 2.51 -9.24
CA PRO A 83 -1.27 2.70 -10.07
C PRO A 83 -1.19 1.71 -11.24
N LEU A 84 -2.05 0.69 -11.22
CA LEU A 84 -2.19 -0.30 -12.29
C LEU A 84 -3.27 0.08 -13.32
N ALA A 85 -4.09 1.11 -13.04
CA ALA A 85 -5.10 1.60 -13.99
C ALA A 85 -4.47 2.38 -15.14
N VAL A 86 -4.96 2.18 -16.34
CA VAL A 86 -4.47 2.90 -17.53
C VAL A 86 -4.92 4.36 -17.47
N GLY A 87 -3.98 5.31 -17.67
CA GLY A 87 -4.30 6.73 -17.72
C GLY A 87 -4.69 7.34 -16.36
N HIS A 88 -4.28 6.73 -15.25
CA HIS A 88 -4.58 7.21 -13.90
C HIS A 88 -4.06 8.63 -13.65
N THR A 89 -4.81 9.41 -12.86
CA THR A 89 -4.35 10.67 -12.27
C THR A 89 -3.69 10.39 -10.93
N THR A 90 -2.85 11.32 -10.46
CA THR A 90 -2.26 11.24 -9.11
C THR A 90 -3.15 11.85 -8.03
N GLU A 91 -4.23 12.52 -8.43
CA GLU A 91 -5.16 13.18 -7.52
C GLU A 91 -6.08 12.14 -6.87
N GLY A 92 -6.27 12.32 -5.57
CA GLY A 92 -7.19 11.51 -4.77
C GLY A 92 -8.37 12.34 -4.27
N ALA A 93 -9.47 11.66 -3.94
CA ALA A 93 -10.66 12.26 -3.34
C ALA A 93 -10.81 11.77 -1.89
N PRO A 94 -10.91 12.67 -0.89
CA PRO A 94 -11.23 12.28 0.48
C PRO A 94 -12.57 11.54 0.54
N PHE A 95 -12.65 10.52 1.41
CA PHE A 95 -13.89 9.79 1.69
C PHE A 95 -13.95 9.40 3.16
N THR A 96 -15.15 9.13 3.66
CA THR A 96 -15.35 8.58 4.99
C THR A 96 -15.26 7.06 4.93
N PRO A 97 -14.21 6.43 5.54
CA PRO A 97 -14.07 4.99 5.50
C PRO A 97 -15.21 4.28 6.23
N ALA A 98 -15.70 3.18 5.65
CA ALA A 98 -16.66 2.30 6.30
C ALA A 98 -16.04 1.69 7.58
N PRO A 99 -16.86 1.34 8.58
CA PRO A 99 -16.37 0.79 9.85
C PRO A 99 -15.40 -0.39 9.68
N GLU A 100 -15.65 -1.27 8.73
CA GLU A 100 -14.79 -2.40 8.41
C GLU A 100 -13.36 -1.98 8.01
N LEU A 101 -13.23 -0.93 7.21
CA LEU A 101 -11.92 -0.37 6.80
C LEU A 101 -11.23 0.33 7.96
N VAL A 102 -11.99 1.02 8.82
CA VAL A 102 -11.47 1.64 10.04
C VAL A 102 -10.91 0.58 10.98
N ASP A 103 -11.65 -0.49 11.22
CA ASP A 103 -11.23 -1.59 12.10
C ASP A 103 -10.02 -2.32 11.53
N LEU A 104 -9.96 -2.55 10.22
CA LEU A 104 -8.80 -3.12 9.55
C LEU A 104 -7.55 -2.26 9.75
N ALA A 105 -7.66 -0.95 9.53
CA ALA A 105 -6.55 -0.02 9.69
C ALA A 105 -6.04 0.02 11.15
N ARG A 106 -6.95 0.02 12.13
CA ARG A 106 -6.61 -0.05 13.56
C ARG A 106 -5.93 -1.36 13.94
N GLN A 107 -6.36 -2.49 13.37
CA GLN A 107 -5.70 -3.79 13.58
C GLN A 107 -4.26 -3.77 13.03
N VAL A 108 -4.03 -3.19 11.86
CA VAL A 108 -2.67 -3.03 11.29
C VAL A 108 -1.82 -2.17 12.23
N ARG A 109 -2.35 -1.02 12.67
CA ARG A 109 -1.68 -0.13 13.61
C ARG A 109 -1.27 -0.85 14.90
N ALA A 110 -2.20 -1.57 15.51
CA ALA A 110 -1.96 -2.29 16.76
C ALA A 110 -0.89 -3.38 16.64
N ARG A 111 -0.76 -4.02 15.45
CA ARG A 111 0.26 -5.04 15.19
C ARG A 111 1.65 -4.47 14.97
N LEU A 112 1.74 -3.25 14.45
CA LEU A 112 3.01 -2.59 14.14
C LEU A 112 3.47 -1.64 15.25
N ASP A 113 2.59 -1.32 16.21
CA ASP A 113 2.82 -0.37 17.29
C ASP A 113 3.28 1.01 16.79
N LEU A 114 2.57 1.53 15.78
CA LEU A 114 2.87 2.81 15.14
C LEU A 114 1.76 3.82 15.38
N ASP A 115 2.12 5.06 15.73
CA ASP A 115 1.15 6.15 15.88
C ASP A 115 0.79 6.81 14.54
N PHE A 116 1.69 6.76 13.56
CA PHE A 116 1.51 7.32 12.22
C PHE A 116 1.61 6.21 11.20
N LEU A 117 0.63 6.12 10.31
CA LEU A 117 0.54 4.96 9.43
C LEU A 117 -0.30 5.29 8.18
N GLY A 118 0.14 4.80 7.03
CA GLY A 118 -0.65 4.72 5.81
C GLY A 118 -0.88 3.26 5.44
N VAL A 119 -2.13 2.89 5.18
CA VAL A 119 -2.51 1.53 4.78
C VAL A 119 -3.20 1.60 3.43
N ASP A 120 -2.64 0.95 2.42
CA ASP A 120 -3.26 0.84 1.10
C ASP A 120 -4.09 -0.44 1.04
N VAL A 121 -5.37 -0.29 0.74
CA VAL A 121 -6.36 -1.37 0.75
C VAL A 121 -7.04 -1.49 -0.60
N LEU A 122 -7.07 -2.69 -1.14
CA LEU A 122 -7.91 -3.07 -2.27
C LEU A 122 -9.19 -3.74 -1.76
N VAL A 123 -10.33 -3.33 -2.28
CA VAL A 123 -11.61 -3.98 -1.95
C VAL A 123 -11.91 -5.00 -3.04
N SER A 124 -11.74 -6.27 -2.72
CA SER A 124 -12.04 -7.40 -3.59
C SER A 124 -13.44 -7.99 -3.29
N GLU A 125 -13.90 -8.92 -4.12
CA GLU A 125 -15.14 -9.68 -3.86
C GLU A 125 -15.10 -10.45 -2.54
N SER A 126 -13.89 -10.84 -2.07
CA SER A 126 -13.67 -11.53 -0.80
C SER A 126 -13.50 -10.59 0.39
N GLY A 127 -13.66 -9.29 0.19
CA GLY A 127 -13.47 -8.26 1.21
C GLY A 127 -12.19 -7.44 1.04
N PRO A 128 -11.87 -6.57 2.00
CA PRO A 128 -10.72 -5.68 1.95
C PRO A 128 -9.39 -6.44 2.16
N VAL A 129 -8.40 -6.10 1.35
CA VAL A 129 -7.05 -6.70 1.38
C VAL A 129 -6.00 -5.60 1.50
N VAL A 130 -5.19 -5.63 2.55
CA VAL A 130 -4.04 -4.73 2.71
C VAL A 130 -2.96 -5.13 1.71
N VAL A 131 -2.52 -4.18 0.89
CA VAL A 131 -1.49 -4.42 -0.15
C VAL A 131 -0.21 -3.63 0.07
N ASP A 132 -0.26 -2.58 0.88
CA ASP A 132 0.91 -1.80 1.27
C ASP A 132 0.72 -1.12 2.62
N VAL A 133 1.84 -0.87 3.33
CA VAL A 133 1.85 -0.16 4.60
C VAL A 133 3.05 0.78 4.62
N ASN A 134 2.80 2.06 4.95
CA ASN A 134 3.81 3.09 5.10
C ASN A 134 3.86 3.58 6.54
N ASP A 135 5.02 3.58 7.14
CA ASP A 135 5.26 3.94 8.54
C ASP A 135 5.14 5.45 8.83
N PHE A 136 5.32 6.31 7.84
CA PHE A 136 5.09 7.76 7.97
C PHE A 136 4.72 8.36 6.61
N PRO A 137 3.44 8.26 6.20
CA PRO A 137 3.01 8.69 4.88
C PRO A 137 3.02 10.23 4.73
N GLY A 138 3.13 10.71 3.49
CA GLY A 138 3.17 12.15 3.20
C GLY A 138 1.82 12.87 3.29
N TYR A 139 0.72 12.19 3.59
CA TYR A 139 -0.65 12.71 3.78
C TYR A 139 -1.18 13.64 2.68
N ARG A 140 -0.65 13.56 1.47
CA ARG A 140 -1.08 14.40 0.34
C ARG A 140 -2.56 14.19 0.03
N GLY A 141 -3.29 15.29 -0.14
CA GLY A 141 -4.74 15.29 -0.39
C GLY A 141 -5.61 15.23 0.88
N MET A 142 -4.99 15.33 2.06
CA MET A 142 -5.65 15.31 3.37
C MET A 142 -5.32 16.61 4.12
N PRO A 143 -6.07 17.72 3.91
CA PRO A 143 -5.71 19.04 4.42
C PRO A 143 -5.78 19.17 5.95
N ASP A 144 -6.58 18.34 6.63
CA ASP A 144 -6.75 18.33 8.09
C ASP A 144 -5.70 17.49 8.83
N VAL A 145 -4.97 16.63 8.14
CA VAL A 145 -4.04 15.70 8.80
C VAL A 145 -2.82 16.37 9.42
N PRO A 146 -2.21 17.43 8.85
CA PRO A 146 -1.11 18.12 9.51
C PRO A 146 -1.47 18.65 10.91
N GLU A 147 -2.68 19.16 11.10
CA GLU A 147 -3.19 19.62 12.41
C GLU A 147 -3.37 18.43 13.35
N LEU A 148 -3.96 17.32 12.88
CA LEU A 148 -4.10 16.09 13.68
C LEU A 148 -2.73 15.54 14.13
N VAL A 149 -1.72 15.58 13.28
CA VAL A 149 -0.35 15.16 13.63
C VAL A 149 0.23 16.06 14.72
N ALA A 150 0.08 17.38 14.58
CA ALA A 150 0.56 18.33 15.59
C ALA A 150 -0.12 18.12 16.95
N ASP A 151 -1.45 17.98 16.96
CA ASP A 151 -2.22 17.75 18.18
C ASP A 151 -1.83 16.44 18.86
N HIS A 152 -1.66 15.36 18.07
CA HIS A 152 -1.23 14.07 18.59
C HIS A 152 0.16 14.14 19.24
N LEU A 153 1.13 14.81 18.58
CA LEU A 153 2.48 14.97 19.12
C LEU A 153 2.49 15.80 20.40
N LEU A 154 1.71 16.90 20.46
CA LEU A 154 1.60 17.73 21.65
C LEU A 154 0.96 16.95 22.82
N ALA A 155 -0.08 16.18 22.56
CA ALA A 155 -0.72 15.33 23.57
C ALA A 155 0.25 14.28 24.12
N ARG A 156 1.05 13.65 23.26
CA ARG A 156 2.07 12.65 23.66
C ARG A 156 3.23 13.27 24.44
N ALA A 157 3.61 14.50 24.12
CA ALA A 157 4.67 15.21 24.83
C ALA A 157 4.24 15.69 26.24
N ALA A 158 2.93 15.81 26.49
CA ALA A 158 2.37 16.25 27.76
C ALA A 158 2.03 15.08 28.73
N ALA A 159 2.12 13.83 28.25
CA ALA A 159 1.80 12.61 29.03
C ALA A 159 3.03 12.01 29.69
#